data_bed6fafff89235c7ed7ae91ee04121ca
#
_entry.id   bed6fafff89235c7ed7ae91ee04121ca
#
_cell.length_a   1.000
_cell.length_b   1.000
_cell.length_c   1.000
_cell.angle_alpha   90.00
_cell.angle_beta   90.00
_cell.angle_gamma   90.00
#
_symmetry.space_group_name_H-M   'P 1'
#
loop_
_entity.id
_entity.type
_entity.pdbx_description
1 polymer ?
#
loop_
_entity_poly.entity_id
_entity_poly.type
_entity_poly.pdbx_seq_one_letter_code
_entity_poly.pdbx_strand_id
1 'polypeptide(L)'
;MSDVKSVIESGRAVLGIEFGSTRIKAVLIGEDHAPIATGAHDWENMLVDGIWTYSLDMIWEGISDCYSKMAQDAKEKYGVTIKKLAAIGISGMMHGYLPFDKEDNLLVPFRTWRNTITGEAAAELTEVLGFNIPQRWSIAHLYQAILNKEEHVSKISYFTTLAGYIHWQLTGEKVMGVGEASGMFPIDSKTRDYDAAMLDKFAALDKVKEYPWDIRDILPKVLTAGEKAGTLTEEGAKRLDVSGNLESGILLAPPEGDAGTGMVATNSVAVRTGNVSAGTSVFAMVVLEKALKAVHEELDMVTTPSGDAVAMVHCNNCTSDLNAWVGLFKEFSELFGMDIDMNDIYGKLYNNALTADKDGGGLVAFNLFSGEPVIGLNEGRPMFARKPDARMNLANFMRTHLYASLATLKIGCDILFKEEKVKVDTLYGHGGLFKTKGVGQSILAAAMDAPVAVMETAGEGGPWGMAVLAAYMVNKVDGEPLEKYLSDRVFNGEKGIVMQPDPDDVKGFDEYINTYKAAIEAERAMVKALPL
;
A
#
# COMPACT_ATOMS: atom_id res chain seq x y z
N MET A 1 27.53 -19.12 -5.91
CA MET A 1 27.06 -17.71 -5.92
C MET A 1 27.93 -16.96 -6.90
N SER A 2 27.34 -16.32 -7.90
CA SER A 2 28.08 -15.39 -8.77
C SER A 2 28.61 -14.25 -7.88
N ASP A 3 29.84 -13.80 -8.16
CA ASP A 3 30.41 -12.64 -7.49
C ASP A 3 29.52 -11.41 -7.78
N VAL A 4 29.03 -10.74 -6.76
CA VAL A 4 28.15 -9.56 -6.87
C VAL A 4 28.76 -8.52 -7.81
N LYS A 5 30.08 -8.32 -7.73
CA LYS A 5 30.82 -7.45 -8.63
C LYS A 5 30.57 -7.83 -10.10
N SER A 6 30.70 -9.12 -10.43
CA SER A 6 30.47 -9.63 -11.79
C SER A 6 29.03 -9.47 -12.24
N VAL A 7 28.04 -9.57 -11.34
CA VAL A 7 26.62 -9.35 -11.63
C VAL A 7 26.39 -7.90 -12.07
N ILE A 8 26.97 -6.93 -11.35
CA ILE A 8 26.84 -5.50 -11.67
C ILE A 8 27.59 -5.18 -12.99
N GLU A 9 28.84 -5.61 -13.13
CA GLU A 9 29.67 -5.31 -14.31
C GLU A 9 29.09 -5.87 -15.61
N SER A 10 28.43 -7.03 -15.53
CA SER A 10 27.78 -7.67 -16.68
C SER A 10 26.37 -7.17 -16.97
N GLY A 11 25.84 -6.24 -16.16
CA GLY A 11 24.50 -5.66 -16.35
C GLY A 11 23.36 -6.66 -16.02
N ARG A 12 23.59 -7.65 -15.14
CA ARG A 12 22.59 -8.63 -14.72
C ARG A 12 21.81 -8.21 -13.47
N ALA A 13 22.22 -7.15 -12.79
CA ALA A 13 21.50 -6.60 -11.66
C ALA A 13 20.19 -5.93 -12.12
N VAL A 14 19.20 -5.90 -11.23
CA VAL A 14 17.86 -5.32 -11.48
C VAL A 14 17.60 -4.22 -10.46
N LEU A 15 17.02 -3.11 -10.90
CA LEU A 15 16.73 -1.95 -10.09
C LEU A 15 15.23 -1.78 -9.88
N GLY A 16 14.79 -1.60 -8.63
CA GLY A 16 13.46 -1.13 -8.28
C GLY A 16 13.53 0.24 -7.60
N ILE A 17 12.65 1.14 -8.01
CA ILE A 17 12.51 2.47 -7.41
C ILE A 17 11.06 2.68 -6.99
N GLU A 18 10.84 3.11 -5.75
CA GLU A 18 9.52 3.40 -5.21
C GLU A 18 9.42 4.85 -4.72
N PHE A 19 8.36 5.52 -5.12
CA PHE A 19 7.99 6.85 -4.66
C PHE A 19 6.95 6.75 -3.54
N GLY A 20 7.42 6.54 -2.32
CA GLY A 20 6.58 6.59 -1.13
C GLY A 20 6.25 8.03 -0.72
N SER A 21 5.23 8.21 0.14
CA SER A 21 4.73 9.56 0.52
C SER A 21 5.74 10.45 1.25
N THR A 22 6.73 9.87 1.93
CA THR A 22 7.75 10.62 2.69
C THR A 22 9.16 10.32 2.25
N ARG A 23 9.33 9.33 1.36
CA ARG A 23 10.66 8.88 0.95
C ARG A 23 10.62 8.20 -0.41
N ILE A 24 11.52 8.57 -1.29
CA ILE A 24 11.85 7.80 -2.50
C ILE A 24 12.94 6.81 -2.13
N LYS A 25 12.80 5.55 -2.55
CA LYS A 25 13.76 4.48 -2.27
C LYS A 25 14.15 3.75 -3.54
N ALA A 26 15.42 3.38 -3.65
CA ALA A 26 15.96 2.54 -4.71
C ALA A 26 16.62 1.30 -4.11
N VAL A 27 16.36 0.15 -4.69
CA VAL A 27 16.98 -1.12 -4.32
C VAL A 27 17.51 -1.80 -5.57
N LEU A 28 18.80 -2.10 -5.58
CA LEU A 28 19.47 -2.93 -6.59
C LEU A 28 19.51 -4.37 -6.07
N ILE A 29 19.04 -5.33 -6.86
CA ILE A 29 19.06 -6.75 -6.50
C ILE A 29 19.94 -7.58 -7.44
N GLY A 30 20.44 -8.69 -6.92
CA GLY A 30 21.18 -9.71 -7.67
C GLY A 30 20.30 -10.77 -8.33
N GLU A 31 20.96 -11.78 -8.89
CA GLU A 31 20.29 -12.93 -9.53
C GLU A 31 19.55 -13.81 -8.51
N ASP A 32 19.94 -13.76 -7.25
CA ASP A 32 19.32 -14.43 -6.10
C ASP A 32 18.23 -13.57 -5.42
N HIS A 33 17.88 -12.44 -6.03
CA HIS A 33 16.94 -11.43 -5.53
C HIS A 33 17.39 -10.73 -4.24
N ALA A 34 18.59 -11.04 -3.72
CA ALA A 34 19.11 -10.38 -2.53
C ALA A 34 19.45 -8.90 -2.83
N PRO A 35 19.19 -7.97 -1.88
CA PRO A 35 19.61 -6.58 -2.01
C PRO A 35 21.14 -6.45 -2.11
N ILE A 36 21.61 -5.74 -3.12
CA ILE A 36 23.03 -5.43 -3.35
C ILE A 36 23.36 -4.05 -2.81
N ALA A 37 22.58 -3.06 -3.24
CA ALA A 37 22.78 -1.66 -2.88
C ALA A 37 21.44 -0.95 -2.74
N THR A 38 21.44 0.11 -1.92
CA THR A 38 20.24 0.90 -1.66
C THR A 38 20.51 2.39 -1.71
N GLY A 39 19.48 3.16 -2.04
CA GLY A 39 19.50 4.61 -1.96
C GLY A 39 18.17 5.13 -1.47
N ALA A 40 18.17 6.32 -0.88
CA ALA A 40 16.95 6.96 -0.41
C ALA A 40 17.05 8.49 -0.48
N HIS A 41 15.90 9.12 -0.74
CA HIS A 41 15.71 10.55 -0.70
C HIS A 41 14.46 10.87 0.12
N ASP A 42 14.61 11.67 1.16
CA ASP A 42 13.48 12.11 1.99
C ASP A 42 12.82 13.33 1.32
N TRP A 43 11.52 13.32 1.22
CA TRP A 43 10.71 14.41 0.69
C TRP A 43 9.36 14.52 1.41
N GLU A 44 8.63 15.60 1.20
CA GLU A 44 7.36 15.83 1.85
C GLU A 44 6.30 16.34 0.89
N ASN A 45 5.06 15.97 1.15
CA ASN A 45 3.86 16.49 0.52
C ASN A 45 3.68 17.97 0.88
N MET A 46 3.41 18.81 -0.09
CA MET A 46 3.13 20.24 0.10
C MET A 46 1.63 20.50 0.00
N LEU A 47 1.11 21.37 0.85
CA LEU A 47 -0.24 21.91 0.71
C LEU A 47 -0.16 23.28 0.02
N VAL A 48 -0.56 23.34 -1.24
CA VAL A 48 -0.56 24.56 -2.07
C VAL A 48 -1.98 24.84 -2.51
N ASP A 49 -2.50 26.00 -2.17
CA ASP A 49 -3.87 26.43 -2.50
C ASP A 49 -4.96 25.39 -2.14
N GLY A 50 -4.77 24.70 -1.03
CA GLY A 50 -5.67 23.65 -0.56
C GLY A 50 -5.49 22.29 -1.23
N ILE A 51 -4.50 22.10 -2.08
CA ILE A 51 -4.18 20.86 -2.79
C ILE A 51 -2.89 20.25 -2.23
N TRP A 52 -2.96 19.01 -1.79
CA TRP A 52 -1.77 18.21 -1.45
C TRP A 52 -1.07 17.75 -2.73
N THR A 53 0.18 18.17 -2.90
CA THR A 53 0.94 18.02 -4.15
C THR A 53 2.42 17.78 -3.92
N TYR A 54 3.12 17.36 -4.98
CA TYR A 54 4.57 17.43 -5.17
C TYR A 54 4.82 18.16 -6.50
N SER A 55 5.82 19.03 -6.57
CA SER A 55 6.21 19.63 -7.85
C SER A 55 6.95 18.62 -8.73
N LEU A 56 6.90 18.82 -10.06
CA LEU A 56 7.66 17.98 -10.99
C LEU A 56 9.18 18.08 -10.75
N ASP A 57 9.68 19.25 -10.35
CA ASP A 57 11.10 19.44 -10.02
C ASP A 57 11.51 18.58 -8.81
N MET A 58 10.72 18.59 -7.74
CA MET A 58 10.97 17.72 -6.56
C MET A 58 11.01 16.25 -6.93
N ILE A 59 10.14 15.81 -7.85
CA ILE A 59 10.11 14.42 -8.32
C ILE A 59 11.45 14.07 -8.99
N TRP A 60 11.93 14.92 -9.89
CA TRP A 60 13.16 14.64 -10.64
C TRP A 60 14.43 14.81 -9.80
N GLU A 61 14.50 15.81 -8.95
CA GLU A 61 15.57 15.94 -7.96
C GLU A 61 15.63 14.72 -7.05
N GLY A 62 14.47 14.29 -6.55
CA GLY A 62 14.37 13.15 -5.63
C GLY A 62 14.81 11.83 -6.24
N ILE A 63 14.38 11.50 -7.48
CA ILE A 63 14.77 10.24 -8.11
C ILE A 63 16.26 10.22 -8.45
N SER A 64 16.81 11.34 -8.97
CA SER A 64 18.22 11.40 -9.33
C SER A 64 19.15 11.34 -8.11
N ASP A 65 18.79 11.99 -7.00
CA ASP A 65 19.51 11.88 -5.73
C ASP A 65 19.43 10.46 -5.16
N CYS A 66 18.23 9.85 -5.16
CA CYS A 66 18.01 8.49 -4.72
C CYS A 66 18.85 7.48 -5.52
N TYR A 67 18.83 7.57 -6.85
CA TYR A 67 19.65 6.75 -7.74
C TYR A 67 21.14 6.96 -7.48
N SER A 68 21.59 8.21 -7.37
CA SER A 68 22.99 8.55 -7.12
C SER A 68 23.50 7.94 -5.82
N LYS A 69 22.71 7.98 -4.75
CA LYS A 69 23.04 7.34 -3.46
C LYS A 69 23.14 5.83 -3.58
N MET A 70 22.22 5.18 -4.29
CA MET A 70 22.27 3.74 -4.54
C MET A 70 23.48 3.35 -5.37
N ALA A 71 23.80 4.11 -6.42
CA ALA A 71 25.01 3.89 -7.24
C ALA A 71 26.30 4.09 -6.45
N GLN A 72 26.31 5.07 -5.54
CA GLN A 72 27.44 5.30 -4.62
C GLN A 72 27.59 4.14 -3.62
N ASP A 73 26.50 3.65 -3.03
CA ASP A 73 26.52 2.49 -2.13
C ASP A 73 27.07 1.24 -2.83
N ALA A 74 26.66 0.98 -4.09
CA ALA A 74 27.22 -0.10 -4.90
C ALA A 74 28.73 0.08 -5.15
N LYS A 75 29.16 1.30 -5.43
CA LYS A 75 30.57 1.62 -5.67
C LYS A 75 31.43 1.46 -4.41
N GLU A 76 30.92 1.87 -3.25
CA GLU A 76 31.62 1.74 -1.96
C GLU A 76 31.77 0.28 -1.54
N LYS A 77 30.71 -0.52 -1.71
CA LYS A 77 30.70 -1.94 -1.32
C LYS A 77 31.51 -2.83 -2.27
N TYR A 78 31.44 -2.58 -3.57
CA TYR A 78 31.93 -3.51 -4.60
C TYR A 78 32.98 -2.92 -5.55
N GLY A 79 33.24 -1.61 -5.48
CA GLY A 79 34.20 -0.94 -6.35
C GLY A 79 33.76 -0.83 -7.82
N VAL A 80 32.45 -0.89 -8.11
CA VAL A 80 31.90 -0.94 -9.47
C VAL A 80 31.02 0.28 -9.76
N THR A 81 31.16 0.84 -10.96
CA THR A 81 30.23 1.85 -11.50
C THR A 81 29.14 1.15 -12.31
N ILE A 82 27.89 1.43 -12.00
CA ILE A 82 26.74 0.87 -12.73
C ILE A 82 26.64 1.53 -14.10
N LYS A 83 26.69 0.73 -15.17
CA LYS A 83 26.51 1.21 -16.55
C LYS A 83 25.32 0.57 -17.23
N LYS A 84 25.05 -0.69 -16.88
CA LYS A 84 23.99 -1.52 -17.45
C LYS A 84 23.22 -2.21 -16.34
N LEU A 85 21.93 -2.46 -16.61
CA LEU A 85 21.03 -3.22 -15.78
C LEU A 85 20.25 -4.21 -16.65
N ALA A 86 19.82 -5.32 -16.08
CA ALA A 86 18.95 -6.27 -16.78
C ALA A 86 17.55 -5.68 -16.97
N ALA A 87 17.04 -4.99 -15.94
CA ALA A 87 15.75 -4.29 -15.99
C ALA A 87 15.66 -3.21 -14.91
N ILE A 88 14.71 -2.30 -15.09
CA ILE A 88 14.30 -1.29 -14.11
C ILE A 88 12.79 -1.42 -13.88
N GLY A 89 12.34 -1.25 -12.64
CA GLY A 89 10.96 -1.12 -12.26
C GLY A 89 10.71 0.18 -11.50
N ILE A 90 9.58 0.82 -11.79
CA ILE A 90 9.12 2.05 -11.13
C ILE A 90 7.82 1.74 -10.40
N SER A 91 7.76 2.07 -9.11
CA SER A 91 6.50 2.09 -8.37
C SER A 91 6.31 3.41 -7.62
N GLY A 92 5.09 3.67 -7.22
CA GLY A 92 4.77 4.87 -6.46
C GLY A 92 3.51 4.71 -5.63
N MET A 93 3.27 5.71 -4.78
CA MET A 93 1.99 5.83 -4.10
C MET A 93 0.86 5.75 -5.12
N MET A 94 -0.09 4.85 -4.88
CA MET A 94 -1.23 4.65 -5.76
C MET A 94 -2.09 5.91 -5.89
N HIS A 95 -2.91 5.92 -6.93
CA HIS A 95 -3.91 6.95 -7.18
C HIS A 95 -3.31 8.31 -7.59
N GLY A 96 -4.10 9.36 -7.48
CA GLY A 96 -3.70 10.70 -7.84
C GLY A 96 -4.07 11.08 -9.27
N TYR A 97 -3.82 12.33 -9.63
CA TYR A 97 -4.30 12.92 -10.87
C TYR A 97 -3.25 13.86 -11.47
N LEU A 98 -2.67 13.46 -12.58
CA LEU A 98 -1.70 14.19 -13.39
C LEU A 98 -2.23 14.29 -14.82
N PRO A 99 -3.01 15.33 -15.19
CA PRO A 99 -3.56 15.50 -16.52
C PRO A 99 -2.61 16.32 -17.40
N PHE A 100 -2.45 15.90 -18.66
CA PHE A 100 -1.59 16.51 -19.65
C PHE A 100 -2.36 16.88 -20.92
N ASP A 101 -1.95 17.95 -21.59
CA ASP A 101 -2.44 18.33 -22.90
C ASP A 101 -1.73 17.55 -24.03
N LYS A 102 -2.08 17.85 -25.29
CA LYS A 102 -1.50 17.19 -26.46
C LYS A 102 -0.03 17.57 -26.73
N GLU A 103 0.46 18.64 -26.11
CA GLU A 103 1.87 19.07 -26.12
C GLU A 103 2.64 18.53 -24.91
N ASP A 104 2.04 17.60 -24.13
CA ASP A 104 2.61 16.97 -22.93
C ASP A 104 2.89 17.97 -21.77
N ASN A 105 2.19 19.11 -21.73
CA ASN A 105 2.25 20.03 -20.61
C ASN A 105 1.30 19.60 -19.50
N LEU A 106 1.76 19.63 -18.24
CA LEU A 106 0.91 19.41 -17.07
C LEU A 106 -0.13 20.55 -16.94
N LEU A 107 -1.41 20.20 -16.92
CA LEU A 107 -2.51 21.16 -16.97
C LEU A 107 -2.86 21.78 -15.62
N VAL A 108 -2.72 21.02 -14.55
CA VAL A 108 -2.94 21.46 -13.15
C VAL A 108 -1.91 20.79 -12.24
N PRO A 109 -1.62 21.33 -11.04
CA PRO A 109 -0.74 20.67 -10.09
C PRO A 109 -1.15 19.23 -9.79
N PHE A 110 -0.19 18.36 -9.57
CA PHE A 110 -0.43 16.97 -9.19
C PHE A 110 -1.34 16.89 -7.96
N ARG A 111 -2.50 16.24 -8.08
CA ARG A 111 -3.40 15.96 -6.95
C ARG A 111 -3.10 14.58 -6.41
N THR A 112 -2.50 14.50 -5.22
CA THR A 112 -2.09 13.23 -4.61
C THR A 112 -3.30 12.48 -4.01
N TRP A 113 -3.10 11.21 -3.64
CA TRP A 113 -4.08 10.38 -2.95
C TRP A 113 -4.63 11.00 -1.65
N ARG A 114 -3.88 11.96 -1.08
CA ARG A 114 -4.21 12.62 0.19
C ARG A 114 -5.33 13.63 0.07
N ASN A 115 -5.70 14.04 -1.14
CA ASN A 115 -6.78 14.98 -1.38
C ASN A 115 -8.15 14.31 -1.21
N THR A 116 -9.00 14.85 -0.34
CA THR A 116 -10.37 14.40 -0.08
C THR A 116 -11.41 15.38 -0.61
N ILE A 117 -11.16 15.95 -1.80
CA ILE A 117 -11.98 17.01 -2.42
C ILE A 117 -12.98 16.48 -3.45
N THR A 118 -13.12 15.17 -3.57
CA THR A 118 -13.86 14.49 -4.64
C THR A 118 -15.08 13.72 -4.13
N GLY A 119 -15.65 14.13 -2.98
CA GLY A 119 -16.73 13.39 -2.33
C GLY A 119 -17.98 13.25 -3.20
N GLU A 120 -18.40 14.35 -3.89
CA GLU A 120 -19.56 14.34 -4.78
C GLU A 120 -19.33 13.40 -5.97
N ALA A 121 -18.19 13.50 -6.62
CA ALA A 121 -17.82 12.65 -7.74
C ALA A 121 -17.73 11.17 -7.35
N ALA A 122 -17.13 10.86 -6.21
CA ALA A 122 -17.00 9.51 -5.70
C ALA A 122 -18.37 8.86 -5.46
N ALA A 123 -19.29 9.58 -4.82
CA ALA A 123 -20.64 9.10 -4.54
C ALA A 123 -21.46 8.86 -5.85
N GLU A 124 -21.47 9.84 -6.77
CA GLU A 124 -22.18 9.72 -8.04
C GLU A 124 -21.62 8.57 -8.89
N LEU A 125 -20.30 8.42 -8.98
CA LEU A 125 -19.67 7.35 -9.73
C LEU A 125 -19.91 5.97 -9.11
N THR A 126 -19.90 5.87 -7.77
CA THR A 126 -20.20 4.61 -7.07
C THR A 126 -21.60 4.12 -7.41
N GLU A 127 -22.59 5.01 -7.41
CA GLU A 127 -23.97 4.69 -7.78
C GLU A 127 -24.08 4.28 -9.26
N VAL A 128 -23.54 5.09 -10.17
CA VAL A 128 -23.64 4.87 -11.63
C VAL A 128 -22.94 3.60 -12.08
N LEU A 129 -21.72 3.39 -11.58
CA LEU A 129 -20.91 2.23 -11.98
C LEU A 129 -21.37 0.95 -11.28
N GLY A 130 -21.97 1.06 -10.07
CA GLY A 130 -22.26 -0.09 -9.21
C GLY A 130 -20.97 -0.71 -8.67
N PHE A 131 -20.01 0.13 -8.36
CA PHE A 131 -18.66 -0.24 -7.91
C PHE A 131 -18.14 0.84 -6.98
N ASN A 132 -17.54 0.50 -5.84
CA ASN A 132 -17.03 1.51 -4.92
C ASN A 132 -15.90 2.31 -5.58
N ILE A 133 -16.08 3.63 -5.68
CA ILE A 133 -15.09 4.59 -6.19
C ILE A 133 -14.62 5.48 -5.04
N PRO A 134 -13.50 5.17 -4.40
CA PRO A 134 -12.94 6.00 -3.33
C PRO A 134 -12.54 7.40 -3.81
N GLN A 135 -12.64 8.38 -2.91
CA GLN A 135 -12.31 9.78 -3.23
C GLN A 135 -10.90 10.00 -3.79
N ARG A 136 -9.94 9.15 -3.41
CA ARG A 136 -8.53 9.26 -3.84
C ARG A 136 -8.25 8.75 -5.25
N TRP A 137 -9.21 8.06 -5.89
CA TRP A 137 -9.02 7.48 -7.22
C TRP A 137 -8.91 8.54 -8.32
N SER A 138 -8.12 8.25 -9.36
CA SER A 138 -7.85 9.18 -10.45
C SER A 138 -9.14 9.58 -11.18
N ILE A 139 -10.08 8.63 -11.39
CA ILE A 139 -11.37 8.91 -12.02
C ILE A 139 -12.26 9.81 -11.17
N ALA A 140 -12.21 9.70 -9.84
CA ALA A 140 -12.95 10.61 -8.95
C ALA A 140 -12.44 12.05 -9.08
N HIS A 141 -11.11 12.24 -9.21
CA HIS A 141 -10.52 13.55 -9.46
C HIS A 141 -10.90 14.12 -10.82
N LEU A 142 -10.87 13.31 -11.88
CA LEU A 142 -11.32 13.74 -13.20
C LEU A 142 -12.79 14.13 -13.18
N TYR A 143 -13.65 13.30 -12.59
CA TYR A 143 -15.08 13.57 -12.56
C TYR A 143 -15.44 14.78 -11.67
N GLN A 144 -14.73 14.96 -10.56
CA GLN A 144 -14.90 16.18 -9.74
C GLN A 144 -14.50 17.45 -10.52
N ALA A 145 -13.43 17.40 -11.31
CA ALA A 145 -13.06 18.50 -12.17
C ALA A 145 -14.12 18.80 -13.24
N ILE A 146 -14.78 17.77 -13.76
CA ILE A 146 -15.96 17.90 -14.66
C ILE A 146 -17.12 18.59 -13.92
N LEU A 147 -17.47 18.14 -12.71
CA LEU A 147 -18.53 18.72 -11.89
C LEU A 147 -18.28 20.20 -11.59
N ASN A 148 -17.04 20.52 -11.28
CA ASN A 148 -16.57 21.88 -11.02
C ASN A 148 -16.43 22.73 -12.30
N LYS A 149 -16.56 22.14 -13.48
CA LYS A 149 -16.34 22.81 -14.79
C LYS A 149 -14.94 23.45 -14.90
N GLU A 150 -13.93 22.73 -14.41
CA GLU A 150 -12.54 23.22 -14.47
C GLU A 150 -12.06 23.34 -15.93
N GLU A 151 -11.48 24.48 -16.31
CA GLU A 151 -11.12 24.80 -17.69
C GLU A 151 -10.15 23.81 -18.35
N HIS A 152 -9.30 23.17 -17.57
CA HIS A 152 -8.31 22.24 -18.06
C HIS A 152 -8.91 20.96 -18.64
N VAL A 153 -10.11 20.56 -18.19
CA VAL A 153 -10.73 19.28 -18.56
C VAL A 153 -10.90 19.11 -20.06
N SER A 154 -11.28 20.20 -20.76
CA SER A 154 -11.44 20.19 -22.22
C SER A 154 -10.13 20.02 -23.01
N LYS A 155 -8.98 20.21 -22.36
CA LYS A 155 -7.63 20.15 -22.97
C LYS A 155 -6.91 18.83 -22.70
N ILE A 156 -7.50 17.95 -21.87
CA ILE A 156 -6.87 16.67 -21.50
C ILE A 156 -6.72 15.80 -22.75
N SER A 157 -5.50 15.32 -22.97
CA SER A 157 -5.19 14.29 -23.97
C SER A 157 -4.64 13.02 -23.33
N TYR A 158 -4.22 13.10 -22.07
CA TYR A 158 -3.71 12.00 -21.28
C TYR A 158 -3.74 12.35 -19.79
N PHE A 159 -4.10 11.40 -18.93
CA PHE A 159 -3.88 11.55 -17.49
C PHE A 159 -3.36 10.26 -16.88
N THR A 160 -2.59 10.38 -15.82
CA THR A 160 -1.86 9.27 -15.23
C THR A 160 -1.63 9.48 -13.73
N THR A 161 -0.98 8.51 -13.11
CA THR A 161 -0.47 8.58 -11.73
C THR A 161 1.01 8.94 -11.71
N LEU A 162 1.59 9.06 -10.52
CA LEU A 162 3.01 9.39 -10.36
C LEU A 162 3.92 8.33 -11.00
N ALA A 163 3.67 7.04 -10.73
CA ALA A 163 4.47 5.95 -11.29
C ALA A 163 4.39 5.93 -12.82
N GLY A 164 3.20 6.11 -13.39
CA GLY A 164 3.01 6.19 -14.83
C GLY A 164 3.68 7.40 -15.47
N TYR A 165 3.64 8.58 -14.82
CA TYR A 165 4.33 9.77 -15.28
C TYR A 165 5.84 9.56 -15.38
N ILE A 166 6.47 9.02 -14.34
CA ILE A 166 7.90 8.78 -14.30
C ILE A 166 8.29 7.74 -15.36
N HIS A 167 7.55 6.65 -15.43
CA HIS A 167 7.77 5.62 -16.45
C HIS A 167 7.72 6.19 -17.87
N TRP A 168 6.66 6.94 -18.18
CA TRP A 168 6.52 7.61 -19.47
C TRP A 168 7.69 8.53 -19.80
N GLN A 169 8.13 9.34 -18.85
CA GLN A 169 9.25 10.26 -19.05
C GLN A 169 10.60 9.53 -19.22
N LEU A 170 10.75 8.33 -18.68
CA LEU A 170 11.95 7.51 -18.83
C LEU A 170 11.97 6.72 -20.15
N THR A 171 10.79 6.33 -20.66
CA THR A 171 10.68 5.41 -21.81
C THR A 171 10.03 6.00 -23.06
N GLY A 172 9.22 7.04 -22.90
CA GLY A 172 8.33 7.55 -23.96
C GLY A 172 6.98 6.79 -24.03
N GLU A 173 6.79 5.70 -23.27
CA GLU A 173 5.61 4.84 -23.34
C GLU A 173 4.56 5.23 -22.30
N LYS A 174 3.32 5.52 -22.75
CA LYS A 174 2.16 5.88 -21.92
C LYS A 174 1.40 4.62 -21.49
N VAL A 175 1.99 3.83 -20.61
CA VAL A 175 1.49 2.55 -20.12
C VAL A 175 1.40 2.51 -18.61
N MET A 176 0.64 1.54 -18.07
CA MET A 176 0.43 1.36 -16.64
C MET A 176 0.36 -0.14 -16.31
N GLY A 177 0.93 -0.56 -15.20
CA GLY A 177 0.69 -1.88 -14.64
C GLY A 177 -0.75 -2.02 -14.15
N VAL A 178 -1.33 -3.21 -14.30
CA VAL A 178 -2.76 -3.44 -14.00
C VAL A 178 -3.08 -3.17 -12.53
N GLY A 179 -2.13 -3.43 -11.61
CA GLY A 179 -2.30 -3.12 -10.19
C GLY A 179 -2.49 -1.64 -9.94
N GLU A 180 -1.65 -0.79 -10.52
CA GLU A 180 -1.76 0.67 -10.41
C GLU A 180 -2.97 1.21 -11.20
N ALA A 181 -3.24 0.68 -12.40
CA ALA A 181 -4.38 1.05 -13.22
C ALA A 181 -5.72 0.81 -12.50
N SER A 182 -5.80 -0.22 -11.66
CA SER A 182 -6.97 -0.53 -10.84
C SER A 182 -7.32 0.57 -9.83
N GLY A 183 -6.38 1.44 -9.47
CA GLY A 183 -6.61 2.64 -8.67
C GLY A 183 -6.95 3.88 -9.49
N MET A 184 -6.92 3.79 -10.82
CA MET A 184 -7.37 4.86 -11.71
C MET A 184 -8.83 4.68 -12.14
N PHE A 185 -9.18 3.47 -12.56
CA PHE A 185 -10.51 3.07 -13.02
C PHE A 185 -10.72 1.57 -12.77
N PRO A 186 -11.98 1.07 -12.59
CA PRO A 186 -12.23 -0.35 -12.36
C PRO A 186 -11.66 -1.27 -13.43
N ILE A 187 -11.06 -2.39 -13.00
CA ILE A 187 -10.49 -3.42 -13.86
C ILE A 187 -11.42 -4.65 -13.91
N ASP A 188 -11.63 -5.21 -15.09
CA ASP A 188 -12.15 -6.56 -15.24
C ASP A 188 -11.01 -7.58 -15.13
N SER A 189 -11.00 -8.36 -14.05
CA SER A 189 -9.96 -9.36 -13.78
C SER A 189 -9.89 -10.50 -14.82
N LYS A 190 -10.91 -10.66 -15.68
CA LYS A 190 -10.89 -11.67 -16.75
C LYS A 190 -10.11 -11.18 -17.96
N THR A 191 -10.34 -9.92 -18.34
CA THR A 191 -9.62 -9.29 -19.46
C THR A 191 -8.28 -8.70 -19.01
N ARG A 192 -8.13 -8.41 -17.70
CA ARG A 192 -6.99 -7.72 -17.10
C ARG A 192 -6.78 -6.32 -17.69
N ASP A 193 -7.88 -5.68 -18.02
CA ASP A 193 -7.93 -4.34 -18.58
C ASP A 193 -9.11 -3.59 -17.96
N TYR A 194 -9.24 -2.31 -18.23
CA TYR A 194 -10.37 -1.50 -17.75
C TYR A 194 -11.71 -2.14 -18.09
N ASP A 195 -12.63 -2.15 -17.15
CA ASP A 195 -13.97 -2.71 -17.34
C ASP A 195 -14.72 -1.94 -18.44
N ALA A 196 -14.92 -2.60 -19.58
CA ALA A 196 -15.51 -1.99 -20.77
C ALA A 196 -16.94 -1.51 -20.53
N ALA A 197 -17.74 -2.25 -19.73
CA ALA A 197 -19.10 -1.85 -19.43
C ALA A 197 -19.17 -0.62 -18.51
N MET A 198 -18.22 -0.49 -17.58
CA MET A 198 -18.11 0.69 -16.72
C MET A 198 -17.56 1.90 -17.50
N LEU A 199 -16.62 1.70 -18.44
CA LEU A 199 -16.20 2.75 -19.37
C LEU A 199 -17.36 3.28 -20.20
N ASP A 200 -18.24 2.39 -20.73
CA ASP A 200 -19.45 2.77 -21.46
C ASP A 200 -20.42 3.59 -20.59
N LYS A 201 -20.63 3.17 -19.33
CA LYS A 201 -21.47 3.91 -18.39
C LYS A 201 -20.91 5.31 -18.10
N PHE A 202 -19.59 5.42 -17.87
CA PHE A 202 -18.92 6.71 -17.63
C PHE A 202 -19.04 7.62 -18.86
N ALA A 203 -18.73 7.13 -20.06
CA ALA A 203 -18.83 7.87 -21.31
C ALA A 203 -20.29 8.29 -21.63
N ALA A 204 -21.29 7.56 -21.13
CA ALA A 204 -22.70 7.86 -21.30
C ALA A 204 -23.23 8.99 -20.41
N LEU A 205 -22.48 9.43 -19.39
CA LEU A 205 -22.87 10.54 -18.55
C LEU A 205 -22.99 11.85 -19.35
N ASP A 206 -24.09 12.57 -19.19
CA ASP A 206 -24.33 13.79 -19.97
C ASP A 206 -23.26 14.85 -19.76
N LYS A 207 -22.77 14.99 -18.51
CA LYS A 207 -21.68 15.91 -18.16
C LYS A 207 -20.34 15.52 -18.84
N VAL A 208 -20.10 14.22 -19.10
CA VAL A 208 -18.90 13.72 -19.78
C VAL A 208 -18.96 13.94 -21.28
N LYS A 209 -20.14 13.77 -21.90
CA LYS A 209 -20.36 14.00 -23.34
C LYS A 209 -20.11 15.43 -23.80
N GLU A 210 -20.03 16.39 -22.88
CA GLU A 210 -19.73 17.78 -23.20
C GLU A 210 -18.25 17.99 -23.63
N TYR A 211 -17.37 17.01 -23.36
CA TYR A 211 -15.94 17.09 -23.62
C TYR A 211 -15.53 16.40 -24.94
N PRO A 212 -14.44 16.86 -25.60
CA PRO A 212 -14.05 16.41 -26.93
C PRO A 212 -13.33 15.06 -26.98
N TRP A 213 -13.01 14.45 -25.83
CA TRP A 213 -12.25 13.21 -25.70
C TRP A 213 -13.14 12.03 -25.26
N ASP A 214 -12.77 10.83 -25.64
CA ASP A 214 -13.28 9.60 -25.00
C ASP A 214 -12.34 9.21 -23.85
N ILE A 215 -12.91 8.69 -22.75
CA ILE A 215 -12.14 8.24 -21.58
C ILE A 215 -11.08 7.22 -21.95
N ARG A 216 -11.35 6.35 -22.95
CA ARG A 216 -10.43 5.33 -23.44
C ARG A 216 -9.18 5.90 -24.10
N ASP A 217 -9.31 7.08 -24.70
CA ASP A 217 -8.21 7.72 -25.42
C ASP A 217 -7.24 8.45 -24.47
N ILE A 218 -7.71 8.82 -23.26
CA ILE A 218 -6.94 9.60 -22.31
C ILE A 218 -6.39 8.77 -21.14
N LEU A 219 -6.84 7.52 -20.97
CA LEU A 219 -6.28 6.58 -20.00
C LEU A 219 -4.98 5.93 -20.53
N PRO A 220 -4.03 5.54 -19.64
CA PRO A 220 -2.87 4.76 -20.03
C PRO A 220 -3.27 3.36 -20.50
N LYS A 221 -2.49 2.77 -21.41
CA LYS A 221 -2.63 1.37 -21.79
C LYS A 221 -2.25 0.47 -20.62
N VAL A 222 -3.08 -0.52 -20.31
CA VAL A 222 -2.82 -1.47 -19.22
C VAL A 222 -1.90 -2.59 -19.68
N LEU A 223 -0.96 -2.97 -18.81
CA LEU A 223 -0.05 -4.11 -18.96
C LEU A 223 -0.04 -4.94 -17.68
N THR A 224 0.13 -6.26 -17.80
CA THR A 224 0.28 -7.15 -16.63
C THR A 224 1.74 -7.40 -16.27
N ALA A 225 1.99 -7.82 -15.05
CA ALA A 225 3.33 -8.21 -14.61
C ALA A 225 3.97 -9.21 -15.57
N GLY A 226 5.25 -8.99 -15.86
CA GLY A 226 6.02 -9.82 -16.80
C GLY A 226 5.91 -9.44 -18.27
N GLU A 227 5.10 -8.43 -18.62
CA GLU A 227 5.13 -7.78 -19.93
C GLU A 227 6.24 -6.73 -19.98
N LYS A 228 6.72 -6.41 -21.18
CA LYS A 228 7.73 -5.37 -21.40
C LYS A 228 7.01 -4.03 -21.63
N ALA A 229 7.38 -3.02 -20.85
CA ALA A 229 6.74 -1.71 -20.87
C ALA A 229 7.58 -0.62 -21.55
N GLY A 230 8.55 -0.98 -22.34
CA GLY A 230 9.45 -0.08 -23.07
C GLY A 230 10.90 -0.23 -22.63
N THR A 231 11.72 0.68 -23.11
CA THR A 231 13.18 0.74 -22.83
C THR A 231 13.58 2.14 -22.39
N LEU A 232 14.56 2.21 -21.52
CA LEU A 232 15.16 3.46 -21.06
C LEU A 232 15.73 4.24 -22.26
N THR A 233 15.24 5.45 -22.50
CA THR A 233 15.73 6.33 -23.54
C THR A 233 17.05 6.98 -23.14
N GLU A 234 17.76 7.61 -24.07
CA GLU A 234 18.97 8.40 -23.74
C GLU A 234 18.65 9.57 -22.81
N GLU A 235 17.51 10.23 -23.01
CA GLU A 235 17.06 11.32 -22.16
C GLU A 235 16.63 10.80 -20.78
N GLY A 236 15.92 9.67 -20.74
CA GLY A 236 15.55 9.00 -19.49
C GLY A 236 16.77 8.58 -18.67
N ALA A 237 17.80 8.06 -19.32
CA ALA A 237 19.06 7.70 -18.66
C ALA A 237 19.75 8.92 -18.02
N LYS A 238 19.80 10.05 -18.72
CA LYS A 238 20.37 11.31 -18.20
C LYS A 238 19.56 11.90 -17.05
N ARG A 239 18.24 11.77 -17.09
CA ARG A 239 17.35 12.21 -15.99
C ARG A 239 17.53 11.36 -14.73
N LEU A 240 17.70 10.05 -14.91
CA LEU A 240 17.87 9.12 -13.79
C LEU A 240 19.30 9.21 -13.21
N ASP A 241 20.30 9.14 -14.07
CA ASP A 241 21.73 9.21 -13.70
C ASP A 241 22.39 10.48 -14.19
N VAL A 242 22.43 11.50 -13.34
CA VAL A 242 23.09 12.79 -13.62
C VAL A 242 24.61 12.67 -13.80
N SER A 243 25.22 11.55 -13.38
CA SER A 243 26.65 11.28 -13.63
C SER A 243 26.93 10.85 -15.08
N GLY A 244 25.88 10.44 -15.83
CA GLY A 244 25.95 10.02 -17.22
C GLY A 244 26.63 8.68 -17.46
N ASN A 245 26.74 7.83 -16.42
CA ASN A 245 27.32 6.48 -16.56
C ASN A 245 26.30 5.45 -17.06
N LEU A 246 25.02 5.63 -16.74
CA LEU A 246 23.98 4.68 -17.10
C LEU A 246 23.65 4.74 -18.60
N GLU A 247 23.74 3.59 -19.26
CA GLU A 247 23.46 3.46 -20.70
C GLU A 247 21.93 3.34 -20.93
N SER A 248 21.47 3.83 -22.08
CA SER A 248 20.09 3.63 -22.56
C SER A 248 19.84 2.20 -23.06
N GLY A 249 18.57 1.88 -23.39
CA GLY A 249 18.18 0.56 -23.92
C GLY A 249 17.87 -0.50 -22.86
N ILE A 250 17.92 -0.16 -21.58
CA ILE A 250 17.54 -1.06 -20.48
C ILE A 250 16.02 -1.26 -20.50
N LEU A 251 15.56 -2.51 -20.35
CA LEU A 251 14.13 -2.83 -20.29
C LEU A 251 13.46 -2.28 -19.03
N LEU A 252 12.24 -1.77 -19.15
CA LEU A 252 11.41 -1.39 -18.01
C LEU A 252 10.20 -2.33 -17.88
N ALA A 253 9.90 -2.70 -16.63
CA ALA A 253 8.68 -3.38 -16.26
C ALA A 253 7.48 -2.41 -16.22
N PRO A 254 6.22 -2.88 -16.33
CA PRO A 254 5.05 -2.03 -16.12
C PRO A 254 5.14 -1.29 -14.79
N PRO A 255 4.88 0.03 -14.77
CA PRO A 255 4.92 0.80 -13.52
C PRO A 255 3.75 0.40 -12.62
N GLU A 256 4.03 0.19 -11.32
CA GLU A 256 3.06 -0.35 -10.37
C GLU A 256 2.84 0.56 -9.16
N GLY A 257 1.76 0.29 -8.42
CA GLY A 257 1.47 0.92 -7.15
C GLY A 257 2.20 0.27 -5.99
N ASP A 258 2.43 1.05 -4.93
CA ASP A 258 3.07 0.60 -3.68
C ASP A 258 2.31 -0.57 -3.00
N ALA A 259 0.98 -0.62 -3.15
CA ALA A 259 0.17 -1.72 -2.65
C ALA A 259 0.50 -3.04 -3.36
N GLY A 260 0.56 -3.06 -4.69
CA GLY A 260 0.89 -4.25 -5.48
C GLY A 260 2.32 -4.73 -5.24
N THR A 261 3.30 -3.81 -5.19
CA THR A 261 4.69 -4.16 -4.88
C THR A 261 4.88 -4.65 -3.45
N GLY A 262 4.09 -4.13 -2.50
CA GLY A 262 4.02 -4.64 -1.13
C GLY A 262 3.49 -6.08 -1.05
N MET A 263 2.50 -6.45 -1.88
CA MET A 263 2.02 -7.83 -1.99
C MET A 263 3.10 -8.76 -2.56
N VAL A 264 3.88 -8.31 -3.54
CA VAL A 264 5.04 -9.06 -4.07
C VAL A 264 6.08 -9.28 -2.98
N ALA A 265 6.43 -8.23 -2.24
CA ALA A 265 7.43 -8.28 -1.17
C ALA A 265 7.05 -9.21 -0.01
N THR A 266 5.77 -9.53 0.15
CA THR A 266 5.25 -10.41 1.19
C THR A 266 4.78 -11.78 0.68
N ASN A 267 4.97 -12.09 -0.59
CA ASN A 267 4.49 -13.34 -1.22
C ASN A 267 2.96 -13.54 -1.12
N SER A 268 2.19 -12.47 -1.21
CA SER A 268 0.74 -12.48 -0.97
C SER A 268 -0.10 -12.20 -2.22
N VAL A 269 0.41 -12.55 -3.41
CA VAL A 269 -0.30 -12.32 -4.70
C VAL A 269 -1.17 -13.51 -5.13
N ALA A 270 -1.02 -14.67 -4.51
CA ALA A 270 -1.80 -15.84 -4.86
C ALA A 270 -3.26 -15.71 -4.36
N VAL A 271 -4.20 -16.28 -5.14
CA VAL A 271 -5.60 -16.35 -4.73
C VAL A 271 -5.74 -17.00 -3.35
N ARG A 272 -6.62 -16.46 -2.51
CA ARG A 272 -6.85 -16.86 -1.12
C ARG A 272 -5.68 -16.58 -0.17
N THR A 273 -4.74 -15.72 -0.58
CA THR A 273 -3.77 -15.12 0.34
C THR A 273 -4.05 -13.63 0.48
N GLY A 274 -3.36 -13.00 1.40
CA GLY A 274 -3.41 -11.55 1.55
C GLY A 274 -2.28 -11.06 2.42
N ASN A 275 -2.09 -9.75 2.48
CA ASN A 275 -1.17 -9.14 3.42
C ASN A 275 -1.89 -8.18 4.37
N VAL A 276 -1.28 -7.96 5.53
CA VAL A 276 -1.69 -6.95 6.50
C VAL A 276 -0.49 -6.11 6.87
N SER A 277 -0.54 -4.83 6.50
CA SER A 277 0.45 -3.83 6.89
C SER A 277 -0.03 -3.08 8.12
N ALA A 278 0.67 -3.20 9.24
CA ALA A 278 0.29 -2.56 10.51
C ALA A 278 1.40 -1.66 11.04
N GLY A 279 1.20 -0.37 10.85
CA GLY A 279 2.06 0.73 11.30
C GLY A 279 1.23 1.80 12.01
N THR A 280 1.39 3.08 11.65
CA THR A 280 0.53 4.19 12.10
C THR A 280 -0.92 3.97 11.69
N SER A 281 -1.14 3.56 10.45
CA SER A 281 -2.40 3.02 9.90
C SER A 281 -2.31 1.50 9.73
N VAL A 282 -3.43 0.86 9.40
CA VAL A 282 -3.46 -0.55 9.07
C VAL A 282 -4.32 -0.79 7.84
N PHE A 283 -3.86 -1.67 6.96
CA PHE A 283 -4.68 -2.16 5.87
C PHE A 283 -4.48 -3.66 5.66
N ALA A 284 -5.53 -4.31 5.19
CA ALA A 284 -5.50 -5.69 4.72
C ALA A 284 -5.85 -5.73 3.25
N MET A 285 -5.11 -6.50 2.47
CA MET A 285 -5.38 -6.78 1.06
C MET A 285 -5.57 -8.29 0.89
N VAL A 286 -6.70 -8.70 0.35
CA VAL A 286 -7.06 -10.12 0.20
C VAL A 286 -7.33 -10.43 -1.27
N VAL A 287 -6.60 -11.38 -1.83
CA VAL A 287 -6.78 -11.82 -3.22
C VAL A 287 -8.00 -12.73 -3.31
N LEU A 288 -8.97 -12.32 -4.10
CA LEU A 288 -10.28 -12.95 -4.19
C LEU A 288 -10.30 -14.12 -5.18
N GLU A 289 -11.02 -15.19 -4.79
CA GLU A 289 -11.34 -16.32 -5.66
C GLU A 289 -12.47 -16.01 -6.66
N LYS A 290 -13.33 -15.06 -6.32
CA LYS A 290 -14.50 -14.63 -7.08
C LYS A 290 -14.90 -13.20 -6.72
N ALA A 291 -15.64 -12.55 -7.60
CA ALA A 291 -16.21 -11.24 -7.34
C ALA A 291 -17.09 -11.22 -6.08
N LEU A 292 -17.14 -10.07 -5.40
CA LEU A 292 -18.05 -9.84 -4.28
C LEU A 292 -19.51 -9.81 -4.79
N LYS A 293 -20.46 -10.11 -3.91
CA LYS A 293 -21.89 -10.15 -4.24
C LYS A 293 -22.55 -8.78 -4.21
N ALA A 294 -21.98 -7.87 -3.40
CA ALA A 294 -22.50 -6.52 -3.20
C ALA A 294 -21.37 -5.49 -3.27
N VAL A 295 -21.76 -4.23 -3.48
CA VAL A 295 -20.87 -3.08 -3.32
C VAL A 295 -20.81 -2.72 -1.85
N HIS A 296 -19.61 -2.56 -1.32
CA HIS A 296 -19.35 -2.15 0.06
C HIS A 296 -18.43 -0.91 0.01
N GLU A 297 -18.86 0.19 0.58
CA GLU A 297 -18.09 1.43 0.60
C GLU A 297 -16.86 1.35 1.53
N GLU A 298 -16.85 0.39 2.45
CA GLU A 298 -15.75 0.10 3.35
C GLU A 298 -14.61 -0.69 2.67
N LEU A 299 -14.85 -1.20 1.47
CA LEU A 299 -13.90 -2.04 0.71
C LEU A 299 -13.46 -1.36 -0.57
N ASP A 300 -12.16 -1.18 -0.73
CA ASP A 300 -11.60 -0.75 -2.00
C ASP A 300 -11.25 -1.98 -2.84
N MET A 301 -11.68 -1.96 -4.10
CA MET A 301 -11.44 -3.05 -5.03
C MET A 301 -10.30 -2.66 -5.97
N VAL A 302 -9.15 -3.32 -5.82
CA VAL A 302 -7.97 -3.15 -6.67
C VAL A 302 -7.55 -4.50 -7.27
N THR A 303 -6.37 -4.60 -7.88
CA THR A 303 -5.86 -5.87 -8.40
C THR A 303 -4.43 -6.14 -7.96
N THR A 304 -4.02 -7.41 -8.02
CA THR A 304 -2.60 -7.78 -8.00
C THR A 304 -1.90 -7.28 -9.26
N PRO A 305 -0.55 -7.22 -9.30
CA PRO A 305 0.19 -6.94 -10.54
C PRO A 305 -0.08 -7.93 -11.69
N SER A 306 -0.70 -9.08 -11.41
CA SER A 306 -1.16 -10.04 -12.42
C SER A 306 -2.61 -9.85 -12.87
N GLY A 307 -3.36 -8.92 -12.22
CA GLY A 307 -4.74 -8.60 -12.56
C GLY A 307 -5.81 -9.39 -11.81
N ASP A 308 -5.44 -10.18 -10.79
CA ASP A 308 -6.40 -10.85 -9.93
C ASP A 308 -7.05 -9.85 -8.96
N ALA A 309 -8.37 -9.97 -8.75
CA ALA A 309 -9.12 -9.05 -7.90
C ALA A 309 -8.65 -9.10 -6.45
N VAL A 310 -8.49 -7.94 -5.85
CA VAL A 310 -8.11 -7.75 -4.45
C VAL A 310 -9.13 -6.87 -3.76
N ALA A 311 -9.62 -7.31 -2.60
CA ALA A 311 -10.37 -6.46 -1.70
C ALA A 311 -9.43 -5.89 -0.64
N MET A 312 -9.44 -4.57 -0.48
CA MET A 312 -8.65 -3.86 0.51
C MET A 312 -9.55 -3.23 1.55
N VAL A 313 -9.23 -3.48 2.82
CA VAL A 313 -9.75 -2.73 3.98
C VAL A 313 -8.67 -1.80 4.46
N HIS A 314 -8.92 -0.50 4.49
CA HIS A 314 -7.97 0.50 4.97
C HIS A 314 -8.52 1.22 6.20
N CYS A 315 -7.72 1.27 7.27
CA CYS A 315 -8.03 1.98 8.51
C CYS A 315 -6.94 3.01 8.81
N ASN A 316 -7.36 4.22 9.15
CA ASN A 316 -6.44 5.33 9.39
C ASN A 316 -5.64 5.19 10.70
N ASN A 317 -6.15 4.41 11.65
CA ASN A 317 -5.62 4.35 13.00
C ASN A 317 -5.19 2.92 13.36
N CYS A 318 -3.95 2.74 13.86
CA CYS A 318 -3.45 1.45 14.32
C CYS A 318 -2.58 1.60 15.56
N THR A 319 -1.24 1.72 15.43
CA THR A 319 -0.33 1.62 16.57
C THR A 319 0.00 2.94 17.27
N SER A 320 -0.49 4.09 16.81
CA SER A 320 -0.10 5.39 17.37
C SER A 320 -0.44 5.54 18.84
N ASP A 321 -1.67 5.17 19.26
CA ASP A 321 -2.08 5.21 20.65
C ASP A 321 -1.35 4.17 21.51
N LEU A 322 -1.20 2.95 20.98
CA LEU A 322 -0.43 1.89 21.61
C LEU A 322 1.04 2.33 21.87
N ASN A 323 1.66 3.01 20.90
CA ASN A 323 3.02 3.56 21.06
C ASN A 323 3.07 4.66 22.12
N ALA A 324 2.06 5.52 22.22
CA ALA A 324 1.97 6.54 23.27
C ALA A 324 1.94 5.91 24.67
N TRP A 325 1.15 4.85 24.85
CA TRP A 325 1.10 4.10 26.12
C TRP A 325 2.42 3.41 26.44
N VAL A 326 3.09 2.80 25.47
CA VAL A 326 4.40 2.19 25.67
C VAL A 326 5.45 3.27 26.04
N GLY A 327 5.38 4.46 25.40
CA GLY A 327 6.19 5.61 25.76
C GLY A 327 5.98 6.05 27.21
N LEU A 328 4.73 6.07 27.68
CA LEU A 328 4.43 6.38 29.10
C LEU A 328 5.06 5.36 30.07
N PHE A 329 5.10 4.07 29.72
CA PHE A 329 5.81 3.08 30.53
C PHE A 329 7.33 3.26 30.51
N LYS A 330 7.91 3.74 29.41
CA LYS A 330 9.33 4.13 29.35
C LYS A 330 9.60 5.28 30.32
N GLU A 331 8.82 6.36 30.26
CA GLU A 331 8.93 7.50 31.18
C GLU A 331 8.78 7.07 32.66
N PHE A 332 7.83 6.15 32.94
CA PHE A 332 7.68 5.57 34.27
C PHE A 332 8.95 4.85 34.72
N SER A 333 9.57 4.04 33.85
CA SER A 333 10.81 3.34 34.17
C SER A 333 11.97 4.30 34.48
N GLU A 334 12.08 5.38 33.71
CA GLU A 334 13.09 6.43 33.90
C GLU A 334 12.91 7.18 35.20
N LEU A 335 11.67 7.42 35.63
CA LEU A 335 11.35 8.05 36.93
C LEU A 335 11.91 7.24 38.11
N PHE A 336 12.02 5.93 37.97
CA PHE A 336 12.65 5.05 38.98
C PHE A 336 14.13 4.78 38.72
N GLY A 337 14.76 5.54 37.82
CA GLY A 337 16.19 5.42 37.52
C GLY A 337 16.53 4.17 36.68
N MET A 338 15.55 3.55 36.04
CA MET A 338 15.76 2.40 35.18
C MET A 338 15.84 2.87 33.72
N ASP A 339 17.01 2.77 33.11
CA ASP A 339 17.18 3.01 31.67
C ASP A 339 17.02 1.69 30.91
N ILE A 340 15.79 1.42 30.45
CA ILE A 340 15.42 0.20 29.72
C ILE A 340 15.28 0.55 28.23
N ASP A 341 15.90 -0.25 27.36
CA ASP A 341 15.74 -0.10 25.91
C ASP A 341 14.27 -0.22 25.47
N MET A 342 13.86 0.60 24.49
CA MET A 342 12.45 0.61 24.02
C MET A 342 12.02 -0.75 23.47
N ASN A 343 12.89 -1.48 22.75
CA ASN A 343 12.54 -2.79 22.21
C ASN A 343 12.32 -3.81 23.34
N ASP A 344 13.06 -3.71 24.45
CA ASP A 344 12.85 -4.54 25.63
C ASP A 344 11.50 -4.23 26.31
N ILE A 345 11.11 -2.95 26.37
CA ILE A 345 9.80 -2.53 26.89
C ILE A 345 8.69 -3.10 26.01
N TYR A 346 8.74 -2.89 24.68
CA TYR A 346 7.79 -3.51 23.74
C TYR A 346 7.75 -5.02 23.91
N GLY A 347 8.89 -5.68 23.91
CA GLY A 347 9.00 -7.13 24.06
C GLY A 347 8.32 -7.64 25.32
N LYS A 348 8.59 -7.03 26.47
CA LYS A 348 8.01 -7.43 27.77
C LYS A 348 6.52 -7.15 27.85
N LEU A 349 6.07 -5.95 27.47
CA LEU A 349 4.66 -5.57 27.53
C LEU A 349 3.79 -6.40 26.58
N TYR A 350 4.26 -6.60 25.34
CA TYR A 350 3.53 -7.37 24.34
C TYR A 350 3.43 -8.85 24.72
N ASN A 351 4.53 -9.48 25.17
CA ASN A 351 4.48 -10.86 25.63
C ASN A 351 3.62 -11.01 26.88
N ASN A 352 3.62 -10.03 27.81
CA ASN A 352 2.74 -10.04 28.96
C ASN A 352 1.26 -9.98 28.56
N ALA A 353 0.90 -9.27 27.49
CA ALA A 353 -0.46 -9.21 26.98
C ALA A 353 -1.01 -10.59 26.56
N LEU A 354 -0.15 -11.53 26.14
CA LEU A 354 -0.58 -12.89 25.80
C LEU A 354 -1.08 -13.69 27.01
N THR A 355 -0.73 -13.29 28.22
CA THR A 355 -1.17 -13.91 29.48
C THR A 355 -2.51 -13.37 30.01
N ALA A 356 -3.05 -12.35 29.34
CA ALA A 356 -4.30 -11.68 29.73
C ALA A 356 -5.54 -12.56 29.55
N ASP A 357 -6.64 -12.11 30.14
CA ASP A 357 -7.95 -12.65 29.83
C ASP A 357 -8.25 -12.50 28.34
N LYS A 358 -8.85 -13.51 27.73
CA LYS A 358 -9.03 -13.59 26.29
C LYS A 358 -9.90 -12.46 25.71
N ASP A 359 -10.85 -11.94 26.51
CA ASP A 359 -11.72 -10.80 26.19
C ASP A 359 -11.15 -9.42 26.57
N GLY A 360 -9.89 -9.37 27.06
CA GLY A 360 -9.28 -8.15 27.58
C GLY A 360 -9.78 -7.77 28.99
N GLY A 361 -10.48 -8.66 29.70
CA GLY A 361 -10.93 -8.45 31.08
C GLY A 361 -12.03 -7.41 31.26
N GLY A 362 -12.83 -7.14 30.22
CA GLY A 362 -13.91 -6.14 30.24
C GLY A 362 -13.44 -4.69 30.08
N LEU A 363 -12.22 -4.48 29.57
CA LEU A 363 -11.68 -3.19 29.20
C LEU A 363 -12.02 -2.88 27.73
N VAL A 364 -12.11 -1.60 27.37
CA VAL A 364 -12.28 -1.14 25.99
C VAL A 364 -11.42 0.10 25.74
N ALA A 365 -10.79 0.16 24.56
CA ALA A 365 -10.02 1.32 24.14
C ALA A 365 -10.35 1.68 22.68
N PHE A 366 -10.37 2.97 22.41
CA PHE A 366 -10.39 3.57 21.07
C PHE A 366 -9.06 4.24 20.82
N ASN A 367 -8.40 3.88 19.74
CA ASN A 367 -7.08 4.38 19.34
C ASN A 367 -7.18 5.45 18.25
N LEU A 368 -8.29 6.18 18.18
CA LEU A 368 -8.68 7.01 17.05
C LEU A 368 -8.13 8.43 17.19
N PHE A 369 -7.01 8.71 16.56
CA PHE A 369 -6.45 10.06 16.42
C PHE A 369 -7.05 10.86 15.27
N SER A 370 -7.68 10.17 14.32
CA SER A 370 -8.33 10.74 13.15
C SER A 370 -9.65 10.02 12.87
N GLY A 371 -10.39 10.51 11.87
CA GLY A 371 -11.59 9.83 11.40
C GLY A 371 -11.30 8.40 10.95
N GLU A 372 -12.32 7.54 11.03
CA GLU A 372 -12.25 6.14 10.66
C GLU A 372 -13.47 5.73 9.81
N PRO A 373 -13.32 5.76 8.47
CA PRO A 373 -14.44 5.52 7.55
C PRO A 373 -15.13 4.17 7.75
N VAL A 374 -14.38 3.11 8.07
CA VAL A 374 -14.92 1.75 8.29
C VAL A 374 -16.01 1.70 9.37
N ILE A 375 -16.00 2.64 10.32
CA ILE A 375 -17.02 2.75 11.39
C ILE A 375 -17.81 4.07 11.31
N GLY A 376 -17.73 4.78 10.17
CA GLY A 376 -18.48 5.99 9.89
C GLY A 376 -18.16 7.15 10.82
N LEU A 377 -16.89 7.36 11.18
CA LEU A 377 -16.40 8.46 12.00
C LEU A 377 -15.54 9.42 11.18
N ASN A 378 -15.86 10.71 11.16
CA ASN A 378 -15.07 11.74 10.48
C ASN A 378 -13.91 12.27 11.34
N GLU A 379 -14.00 12.13 12.64
CA GLU A 379 -12.99 12.49 13.63
C GLU A 379 -12.91 11.41 14.71
N GLY A 380 -11.79 11.34 15.44
CA GLY A 380 -11.62 10.45 16.57
C GLY A 380 -11.04 11.14 17.80
N ARG A 381 -11.17 10.49 18.95
CA ARG A 381 -10.55 10.86 20.23
C ARG A 381 -10.03 9.59 20.89
N PRO A 382 -8.71 9.44 21.11
CA PRO A 382 -8.21 8.29 21.87
C PRO A 382 -8.88 8.22 23.24
N MET A 383 -9.48 7.07 23.55
CA MET A 383 -10.27 6.90 24.77
C MET A 383 -10.02 5.52 25.37
N PHE A 384 -9.95 5.47 26.70
CA PHE A 384 -9.93 4.22 27.45
C PHE A 384 -11.07 4.21 28.46
N ALA A 385 -11.85 3.14 28.48
CA ALA A 385 -12.97 2.98 29.37
C ALA A 385 -13.04 1.55 29.95
N ARG A 386 -13.73 1.40 31.08
CA ARG A 386 -13.96 0.11 31.72
C ARG A 386 -15.24 0.12 32.54
N LYS A 387 -15.84 -1.05 32.66
CA LYS A 387 -16.93 -1.29 33.63
C LYS A 387 -16.38 -1.32 35.06
N PRO A 388 -17.21 -1.05 36.08
CA PRO A 388 -16.78 -1.12 37.50
C PRO A 388 -16.26 -2.50 37.93
N ASP A 389 -16.75 -3.57 37.32
CA ASP A 389 -16.40 -4.97 37.57
C ASP A 389 -15.27 -5.50 36.65
N ALA A 390 -14.71 -4.66 35.76
CA ALA A 390 -13.63 -5.05 34.88
C ALA A 390 -12.33 -5.36 35.63
N ARG A 391 -11.58 -6.33 35.11
CA ARG A 391 -10.30 -6.76 35.71
C ARG A 391 -9.14 -5.92 35.17
N MET A 392 -8.85 -4.82 35.85
CA MET A 392 -7.76 -3.93 35.51
C MET A 392 -6.42 -4.48 36.01
N ASN A 393 -5.59 -4.94 35.10
CA ASN A 393 -4.17 -5.28 35.32
C ASN A 393 -3.36 -4.99 34.05
N LEU A 394 -2.03 -5.03 34.15
CA LEU A 394 -1.16 -4.66 33.04
C LEU A 394 -1.33 -5.56 31.80
N ALA A 395 -1.54 -6.86 32.00
CA ALA A 395 -1.75 -7.80 30.90
C ALA A 395 -3.04 -7.49 30.11
N ASN A 396 -4.16 -7.31 30.82
CA ASN A 396 -5.46 -6.96 30.23
C ASN A 396 -5.41 -5.58 29.56
N PHE A 397 -4.75 -4.60 30.19
CA PHE A 397 -4.55 -3.27 29.63
C PHE A 397 -3.82 -3.35 28.29
N MET A 398 -2.68 -4.02 28.23
CA MET A 398 -1.89 -4.14 27.01
C MET A 398 -2.60 -4.95 25.92
N ARG A 399 -3.29 -6.03 26.28
CA ARG A 399 -4.10 -6.79 25.33
C ARG A 399 -5.21 -5.95 24.73
N THR A 400 -5.90 -5.13 25.52
CA THR A 400 -6.94 -4.22 25.06
C THR A 400 -6.42 -3.23 24.04
N HIS A 401 -5.24 -2.65 24.25
CA HIS A 401 -4.63 -1.73 23.28
C HIS A 401 -4.12 -2.43 22.01
N LEU A 402 -3.63 -3.66 22.12
CA LEU A 402 -3.32 -4.49 20.94
C LEU A 402 -4.60 -4.84 20.16
N TYR A 403 -5.69 -5.16 20.83
CA TYR A 403 -6.99 -5.39 20.21
C TYR A 403 -7.54 -4.12 19.54
N ALA A 404 -7.49 -2.98 20.22
CA ALA A 404 -7.91 -1.70 19.69
C ALA A 404 -7.19 -1.33 18.39
N SER A 405 -5.88 -1.64 18.30
CA SER A 405 -5.09 -1.36 17.10
C SER A 405 -5.56 -2.12 15.85
N LEU A 406 -6.31 -3.22 16.01
CA LEU A 406 -6.85 -4.03 14.92
C LEU A 406 -8.39 -4.07 14.88
N ALA A 407 -9.08 -3.37 15.81
CA ALA A 407 -10.53 -3.44 15.94
C ALA A 407 -11.28 -2.98 14.70
N THR A 408 -10.90 -1.85 14.13
CA THR A 408 -11.52 -1.31 12.91
C THR A 408 -11.20 -2.17 11.70
N LEU A 409 -9.97 -2.67 11.58
CA LEU A 409 -9.61 -3.63 10.54
C LEU A 409 -10.46 -4.91 10.64
N LYS A 410 -10.64 -5.45 11.83
CA LYS A 410 -11.52 -6.61 12.08
C LYS A 410 -12.94 -6.34 11.61
N ILE A 411 -13.49 -5.16 11.90
CA ILE A 411 -14.85 -4.79 11.50
C ILE A 411 -14.98 -4.77 9.98
N GLY A 412 -14.04 -4.16 9.27
CA GLY A 412 -14.02 -4.14 7.80
C GLY A 412 -13.80 -5.52 7.20
N CYS A 413 -12.87 -6.31 7.74
CA CYS A 413 -12.61 -7.68 7.27
C CYS A 413 -13.78 -8.64 7.55
N ASP A 414 -14.61 -8.40 8.57
CA ASP A 414 -15.82 -9.19 8.81
C ASP A 414 -16.81 -9.11 7.64
N ILE A 415 -16.85 -8.00 6.90
CA ILE A 415 -17.61 -7.88 5.64
C ILE A 415 -17.14 -8.96 4.66
N LEU A 416 -15.82 -9.07 4.44
CA LEU A 416 -15.25 -10.08 3.54
C LEU A 416 -15.51 -11.51 4.04
N PHE A 417 -15.18 -11.81 5.29
CA PHE A 417 -15.16 -13.18 5.79
C PHE A 417 -16.53 -13.67 6.22
N LYS A 418 -17.35 -12.81 6.85
CA LYS A 418 -18.66 -13.21 7.41
C LYS A 418 -19.82 -12.94 6.47
N GLU A 419 -19.83 -11.85 5.68
CA GLU A 419 -20.93 -11.52 4.78
C GLU A 419 -20.68 -12.09 3.37
N GLU A 420 -19.53 -11.76 2.77
CA GLU A 420 -19.16 -12.20 1.43
C GLU A 420 -18.64 -13.66 1.37
N LYS A 421 -18.30 -14.24 2.52
CA LYS A 421 -17.77 -15.61 2.64
C LYS A 421 -16.49 -15.82 1.85
N VAL A 422 -15.63 -14.81 1.81
CA VAL A 422 -14.29 -14.91 1.24
C VAL A 422 -13.46 -15.87 2.09
N LYS A 423 -12.71 -16.76 1.44
CA LYS A 423 -11.80 -17.69 2.11
C LYS A 423 -10.37 -17.18 2.01
N VAL A 424 -9.64 -17.35 3.09
CA VAL A 424 -8.21 -17.01 3.18
C VAL A 424 -7.46 -18.23 3.74
N ASP A 425 -6.39 -18.62 3.06
CA ASP A 425 -5.52 -19.71 3.51
C ASP A 425 -4.37 -19.18 4.38
N THR A 426 -3.87 -17.98 4.08
CA THR A 426 -2.80 -17.33 4.86
C THR A 426 -2.83 -15.82 4.66
N LEU A 427 -2.68 -15.08 5.76
CA LEU A 427 -2.39 -13.65 5.75
C LEU A 427 -0.91 -13.41 6.10
N TYR A 428 -0.26 -12.53 5.37
CA TYR A 428 1.14 -12.17 5.60
C TYR A 428 1.22 -10.82 6.32
N GLY A 429 1.66 -10.85 7.58
CA GLY A 429 1.79 -9.65 8.41
C GLY A 429 3.13 -8.96 8.23
N HIS A 430 3.13 -7.63 8.14
CA HIS A 430 4.34 -6.82 8.19
C HIS A 430 4.09 -5.44 8.85
N GLY A 431 5.16 -4.72 9.15
CA GLY A 431 5.10 -3.44 9.84
C GLY A 431 5.42 -3.50 11.33
N GLY A 432 5.26 -2.37 12.01
CA GLY A 432 5.71 -2.19 13.39
C GLY A 432 5.11 -3.16 14.40
N LEU A 433 3.83 -3.50 14.24
CA LEU A 433 3.11 -4.42 15.12
C LEU A 433 3.74 -5.82 15.17
N PHE A 434 4.38 -6.26 14.10
CA PHE A 434 4.97 -7.59 13.97
C PHE A 434 6.43 -7.70 14.40
N LYS A 435 7.07 -6.60 14.82
CA LYS A 435 8.46 -6.61 15.29
C LYS A 435 8.66 -7.45 16.54
N THR A 436 7.68 -7.47 17.45
CA THR A 436 7.70 -8.40 18.60
C THR A 436 7.25 -9.77 18.14
N LYS A 437 8.20 -10.69 18.00
CA LYS A 437 7.98 -12.03 17.44
C LYS A 437 6.81 -12.75 18.10
N GLY A 438 5.88 -13.23 17.28
CA GLY A 438 4.74 -14.05 17.69
C GLY A 438 3.53 -13.25 18.22
N VAL A 439 3.71 -12.07 18.80
CA VAL A 439 2.60 -11.34 19.45
C VAL A 439 1.65 -10.75 18.42
N GLY A 440 2.12 -9.86 17.55
CA GLY A 440 1.28 -9.29 16.49
C GLY A 440 0.60 -10.36 15.63
N GLN A 441 1.32 -11.46 15.37
CA GLN A 441 0.78 -12.61 14.63
C GLN A 441 -0.39 -13.29 15.35
N SER A 442 -0.23 -13.58 16.66
CA SER A 442 -1.29 -14.23 17.46
C SER A 442 -2.52 -13.34 17.54
N ILE A 443 -2.33 -12.03 17.77
CA ILE A 443 -3.45 -11.07 17.85
C ILE A 443 -4.17 -10.95 16.50
N LEU A 444 -3.43 -10.86 15.39
CA LEU A 444 -4.04 -10.81 14.05
C LEU A 444 -4.71 -12.13 13.68
N ALA A 445 -4.11 -13.27 13.99
CA ALA A 445 -4.70 -14.57 13.73
C ALA A 445 -6.03 -14.74 14.51
N ALA A 446 -6.08 -14.30 15.77
CA ALA A 446 -7.32 -14.25 16.54
C ALA A 446 -8.36 -13.30 15.94
N ALA A 447 -7.95 -12.11 15.51
CA ALA A 447 -8.84 -11.13 14.90
C ALA A 447 -9.48 -11.65 13.61
N MET A 448 -8.71 -12.33 12.75
CA MET A 448 -9.14 -12.72 11.40
C MET A 448 -9.67 -14.17 11.33
N ASP A 449 -9.51 -14.96 12.38
CA ASP A 449 -9.76 -16.42 12.39
C ASP A 449 -9.07 -17.11 11.19
N ALA A 450 -7.81 -16.75 10.94
CA ALA A 450 -7.03 -17.19 9.80
C ALA A 450 -5.55 -17.35 10.16
N PRO A 451 -4.80 -18.25 9.49
CA PRO A 451 -3.36 -18.38 9.67
C PRO A 451 -2.63 -17.08 9.29
N VAL A 452 -1.68 -16.66 10.12
CA VAL A 452 -0.84 -15.48 9.88
C VAL A 452 0.63 -15.87 9.80
N ALA A 453 1.27 -15.50 8.69
CA ALA A 453 2.70 -15.66 8.46
C ALA A 453 3.43 -14.31 8.54
N VAL A 454 4.70 -14.33 8.93
CA VAL A 454 5.62 -13.19 8.78
C VAL A 454 6.86 -13.68 8.04
N MET A 455 7.16 -13.00 6.93
CA MET A 455 8.34 -13.28 6.11
C MET A 455 9.55 -12.49 6.62
N GLU A 456 10.76 -13.05 6.54
CA GLU A 456 11.99 -12.34 6.89
C GLU A 456 12.24 -11.16 5.95
N THR A 457 11.89 -11.30 4.67
CA THR A 457 11.99 -10.25 3.63
C THR A 457 10.96 -9.14 3.74
N ALA A 458 9.98 -9.24 4.64
CA ALA A 458 8.93 -8.24 4.80
C ALA A 458 9.46 -6.82 5.14
N GLY A 459 10.72 -6.72 5.60
CA GLY A 459 11.41 -5.45 5.87
C GLY A 459 11.96 -4.72 4.64
N GLU A 460 12.11 -5.40 3.50
CA GLU A 460 12.70 -4.82 2.28
C GLU A 460 11.73 -3.86 1.56
N GLY A 461 10.43 -4.11 1.68
CA GLY A 461 9.38 -3.20 1.24
C GLY A 461 9.15 -3.13 -0.27
N GLY A 462 8.38 -2.12 -0.68
CA GLY A 462 7.91 -1.97 -2.05
C GLY A 462 9.00 -1.80 -3.13
N PRO A 463 10.12 -1.07 -2.91
CA PRO A 463 11.15 -0.96 -3.94
C PRO A 463 11.80 -2.30 -4.26
N TRP A 464 11.97 -3.18 -3.26
CA TRP A 464 12.41 -4.55 -3.49
C TRP A 464 11.35 -5.36 -4.26
N GLY A 465 10.08 -5.25 -3.88
CA GLY A 465 8.98 -5.87 -4.61
C GLY A 465 8.92 -5.44 -6.07
N MET A 466 9.20 -4.15 -6.35
CA MET A 466 9.27 -3.64 -7.72
C MET A 466 10.48 -4.18 -8.48
N ALA A 467 11.65 -4.30 -7.82
CA ALA A 467 12.82 -4.95 -8.42
C ALA A 467 12.54 -6.43 -8.75
N VAL A 468 11.81 -7.14 -7.87
CA VAL A 468 11.40 -8.53 -8.12
C VAL A 468 10.43 -8.62 -9.31
N LEU A 469 9.48 -7.69 -9.47
CA LEU A 469 8.61 -7.64 -10.66
C LEU A 469 9.42 -7.41 -11.95
N ALA A 470 10.41 -6.53 -11.91
CA ALA A 470 11.29 -6.30 -13.04
C ALA A 470 12.19 -7.53 -13.33
N ALA A 471 12.66 -8.23 -12.28
CA ALA A 471 13.38 -9.49 -12.42
C ALA A 471 12.47 -10.60 -13.00
N TYR A 472 11.22 -10.69 -12.56
CA TYR A 472 10.23 -11.60 -13.13
C TYR A 472 10.07 -11.38 -14.65
N MET A 473 9.94 -10.13 -15.09
CA MET A 473 9.80 -9.80 -16.51
C MET A 473 10.93 -10.39 -17.37
N VAL A 474 12.17 -10.37 -16.91
CA VAL A 474 13.35 -10.80 -17.69
C VAL A 474 13.76 -12.25 -17.44
N ASN A 475 13.34 -12.86 -16.32
CA ASN A 475 13.82 -14.18 -15.90
C ASN A 475 12.74 -15.27 -15.92
N LYS A 476 11.43 -14.91 -16.06
CA LYS A 476 10.37 -15.92 -16.11
C LYS A 476 10.54 -16.82 -17.32
N VAL A 477 10.16 -18.10 -17.17
CA VAL A 477 9.98 -18.99 -18.31
C VAL A 477 8.62 -18.74 -18.95
N ASP A 478 8.47 -19.16 -20.21
CA ASP A 478 7.20 -18.97 -20.92
C ASP A 478 6.04 -19.66 -20.18
N GLY A 479 4.95 -18.90 -19.97
CA GLY A 479 3.77 -19.38 -19.24
C GLY A 479 3.95 -19.49 -17.71
N GLU A 480 5.07 -19.09 -17.12
CA GLU A 480 5.26 -19.10 -15.67
C GLU A 480 4.48 -17.95 -15.01
N PRO A 481 3.47 -18.23 -14.14
CA PRO A 481 2.73 -17.20 -13.47
C PRO A 481 3.54 -16.57 -12.32
N LEU A 482 3.20 -15.32 -11.95
CA LEU A 482 3.94 -14.53 -10.95
C LEU A 482 3.98 -15.25 -9.58
N GLU A 483 2.86 -15.77 -9.10
CA GLU A 483 2.79 -16.46 -7.81
C GLU A 483 3.72 -17.68 -7.74
N LYS A 484 3.89 -18.38 -8.87
CA LYS A 484 4.82 -19.51 -8.95
C LYS A 484 6.27 -19.05 -8.95
N TYR A 485 6.60 -18.00 -9.71
CA TYR A 485 7.94 -17.42 -9.73
C TYR A 485 8.34 -16.94 -8.32
N LEU A 486 7.43 -16.26 -7.62
CA LEU A 486 7.67 -15.80 -6.25
C LEU A 486 7.90 -17.00 -5.32
N SER A 487 6.96 -17.93 -5.26
CA SER A 487 7.04 -19.10 -4.38
C SER A 487 8.30 -19.92 -4.58
N ASP A 488 8.63 -20.24 -5.84
CA ASP A 488 9.67 -21.25 -6.14
C ASP A 488 11.07 -20.64 -6.26
N ARG A 489 11.20 -19.38 -6.74
CA ARG A 489 12.50 -18.79 -7.06
C ARG A 489 12.90 -17.64 -6.13
N VAL A 490 11.93 -16.83 -5.68
CA VAL A 490 12.22 -15.69 -4.81
C VAL A 490 12.26 -16.13 -3.35
N PHE A 491 11.22 -16.83 -2.93
CA PHE A 491 11.06 -17.27 -1.53
C PHE A 491 11.51 -18.71 -1.31
N ASN A 492 11.96 -19.44 -2.35
CA ASN A 492 12.48 -20.82 -2.28
C ASN A 492 11.57 -21.79 -1.52
N GLY A 493 10.25 -21.61 -1.62
CA GLY A 493 9.25 -22.38 -0.89
C GLY A 493 9.11 -22.02 0.59
N GLU A 494 9.84 -21.03 1.08
CA GLU A 494 9.68 -20.52 2.44
C GLU A 494 8.33 -19.84 2.61
N LYS A 495 7.65 -20.18 3.70
CA LYS A 495 6.32 -19.64 4.04
C LYS A 495 6.37 -18.69 5.23
N GLY A 496 7.58 -18.38 5.73
CA GLY A 496 7.77 -17.65 6.96
C GLY A 496 7.33 -18.46 8.19
N ILE A 497 7.29 -17.80 9.34
CA ILE A 497 6.77 -18.40 10.58
C ILE A 497 5.26 -18.23 10.57
N VAL A 498 4.52 -19.35 10.48
CA VAL A 498 3.05 -19.35 10.45
C VAL A 498 2.49 -19.56 11.84
N MET A 499 1.59 -18.69 12.27
CA MET A 499 0.80 -18.80 13.50
C MET A 499 -0.63 -19.17 13.14
N GLN A 500 -1.13 -20.27 13.71
CA GLN A 500 -2.54 -20.67 13.58
C GLN A 500 -3.42 -19.87 14.56
N PRO A 501 -4.69 -19.57 14.23
CA PRO A 501 -5.62 -18.97 15.17
C PRO A 501 -5.89 -19.93 16.33
N ASP A 502 -5.79 -19.42 17.58
CA ASP A 502 -6.21 -20.15 18.77
C ASP A 502 -7.72 -19.90 18.98
N PRO A 503 -8.55 -20.95 19.07
CA PRO A 503 -10.01 -20.80 19.19
C PRO A 503 -10.47 -19.97 20.39
N ASP A 504 -9.75 -20.04 21.53
CA ASP A 504 -10.09 -19.25 22.72
C ASP A 504 -9.75 -17.78 22.52
N ASP A 505 -8.65 -17.47 21.82
CA ASP A 505 -8.27 -16.11 21.45
C ASP A 505 -9.22 -15.52 20.39
N VAL A 506 -9.67 -16.31 19.41
CA VAL A 506 -10.69 -15.91 18.42
C VAL A 506 -11.99 -15.53 19.12
N LYS A 507 -12.48 -16.39 20.02
CA LYS A 507 -13.69 -16.13 20.80
C LYS A 507 -13.54 -14.87 21.66
N GLY A 508 -12.40 -14.74 22.36
CA GLY A 508 -12.13 -13.58 23.21
C GLY A 508 -12.06 -12.28 22.40
N PHE A 509 -11.47 -12.31 21.20
CA PHE A 509 -11.46 -11.15 20.32
C PHE A 509 -12.87 -10.79 19.83
N ASP A 510 -13.69 -11.76 19.45
CA ASP A 510 -15.10 -11.51 19.06
C ASP A 510 -15.92 -10.92 20.23
N GLU A 511 -15.73 -11.38 21.47
CA GLU A 511 -16.34 -10.79 22.66
C GLU A 511 -15.90 -9.33 22.88
N TYR A 512 -14.60 -9.04 22.71
CA TYR A 512 -14.07 -7.69 22.74
C TYR A 512 -14.67 -6.79 21.64
N ILE A 513 -14.74 -7.26 20.39
CA ILE A 513 -15.33 -6.51 19.27
C ILE A 513 -16.81 -6.18 19.50
N ASN A 514 -17.58 -7.08 20.12
CA ASN A 514 -18.97 -6.77 20.47
C ASN A 514 -19.05 -5.61 21.47
N THR A 515 -18.16 -5.58 22.46
CA THR A 515 -18.05 -4.47 23.41
C THR A 515 -17.60 -3.19 22.72
N TYR A 516 -16.59 -3.26 21.84
CA TYR A 516 -16.09 -2.13 21.07
C TYR A 516 -17.20 -1.50 20.19
N LYS A 517 -17.93 -2.33 19.43
CA LYS A 517 -19.04 -1.86 18.57
C LYS A 517 -20.14 -1.18 19.39
N ALA A 518 -20.51 -1.74 20.54
CA ALA A 518 -21.51 -1.15 21.44
C ALA A 518 -21.05 0.21 22.01
N ALA A 519 -19.74 0.42 22.16
CA ALA A 519 -19.17 1.63 22.72
C ALA A 519 -18.84 2.73 21.67
N ILE A 520 -19.03 2.51 20.37
CA ILE A 520 -18.78 3.51 19.31
C ILE A 520 -19.60 4.79 19.54
N GLU A 521 -20.81 4.69 20.07
CA GLU A 521 -21.62 5.87 20.39
C GLU A 521 -20.99 6.74 21.51
N ALA A 522 -20.21 6.16 22.41
CA ALA A 522 -19.44 6.93 23.38
C ALA A 522 -18.32 7.73 22.70
N GLU A 523 -17.67 7.14 21.70
CA GLU A 523 -16.67 7.82 20.89
C GLU A 523 -17.28 9.01 20.12
N ARG A 524 -18.46 8.82 19.48
CA ARG A 524 -19.22 9.90 18.84
C ARG A 524 -19.56 11.05 19.81
N ALA A 525 -19.93 10.70 21.03
CA ALA A 525 -20.21 11.69 22.07
C ALA A 525 -18.94 12.43 22.49
N MET A 526 -17.79 11.74 22.59
CA MET A 526 -16.52 12.34 22.96
C MET A 526 -16.03 13.32 21.89
N VAL A 527 -16.16 12.99 20.61
CA VAL A 527 -15.86 13.89 19.49
C VAL A 527 -16.63 15.20 19.61
N LYS A 528 -17.93 15.13 19.97
CA LYS A 528 -18.76 16.32 20.19
C LYS A 528 -18.36 17.12 21.45
N ALA A 529 -17.94 16.40 22.51
CA ALA A 529 -17.61 17.03 23.79
C ALA A 529 -16.21 17.70 23.79
N LEU A 530 -15.29 17.20 22.98
CA LEU A 530 -13.92 17.70 22.83
C LEU A 530 -13.66 18.11 21.37
N PRO A 531 -14.22 19.22 20.87
CA PRO A 531 -13.96 19.68 19.50
C PRO A 531 -12.48 20.04 19.33
N LEU A 532 -11.94 19.86 18.10
CA LEU A 532 -10.57 20.29 17.72
C LEU A 532 -10.53 21.80 17.49
#